data_84d1bc021a5b7535b7b3b099cb7c6f2d
#
_entry.id   84d1bc021a5b7535b7b3b099cb7c6f2d
#
_cell.length_a   1.000
_cell.length_b   1.000
_cell.length_c   1.000
_cell.angle_alpha   90.00
_cell.angle_beta   90.00
_cell.angle_gamma   90.00
#
_symmetry.space_group_name_H-M   'P 1'
#
loop_
_entity.id
_entity.type
_entity.pdbx_description
1 polymer ?
#
loop_
_entity_poly.entity_id
_entity_poly.type
_entity_poly.pdbx_seq_one_letter_code
_entity_poly.pdbx_strand_id
1 'polypeptide(L)'
;MTDAKKNENSKAAVAELLGERKRPWYVRAVPAAVVLALAAGGGWYWWLGQQQGPKANYVTQTAKTGNLDVTVSADGTLNPIRTVTLGSELSGIVRKVNVDVNDEIKTDQVLIELDTRNLDSKVASARASLASAEAKLAESKATLKEAQVKDKRLKELNKLSGGKMPSRTDLDAQEAAVATAKAAVEVAKATIADAQAALETAETDRSKANIKSPIDGVVLARSVEPGYAVAASLQAVELLSLATDLRELELKVNVDEADIGSIQSGQKAYFTVSAYPDKRFPTTLTKVAYGATTTENVVTYTTYLNVDNADLLLRPGMTASATVTTAERRNVLLVPNSALRFTPRTSAEQDFSGSAATMFMPRGPHNGSSKRVKEDISASQSVRERTVYILRNGDAVPVSIKTGLTDGTRTEVISGDLKDGDQVVVDQQRAKS
;
A
#
# COMPACT_ATOMS: atom_id res chain seq x y z
N MET A 1 -93.92 38.75 58.72
CA MET A 1 -94.63 39.58 57.75
C MET A 1 -94.59 41.00 58.22
N THR A 2 -93.54 41.72 58.06
CA THR A 2 -93.42 43.17 58.25
C THR A 2 -91.94 43.49 58.33
N ASP A 3 -91.33 43.91 57.21
CA ASP A 3 -90.06 44.69 57.24
C ASP A 3 -89.50 44.96 55.86
N ALA A 4 -90.35 44.93 54.79
CA ALA A 4 -89.82 45.13 53.41
C ALA A 4 -90.32 46.47 52.81
N LYS A 5 -90.83 47.45 53.59
CA LYS A 5 -91.46 48.67 53.01
C LYS A 5 -90.86 49.99 53.53
N LYS A 6 -89.67 49.96 54.15
CA LYS A 6 -89.10 51.20 54.71
C LYS A 6 -87.80 51.68 54.07
N ASN A 7 -87.30 51.00 52.96
CA ASN A 7 -86.00 51.32 52.35
C ASN A 7 -86.06 51.88 50.92
N GLU A 8 -87.29 52.14 50.37
CA GLU A 8 -87.47 52.74 49.02
C GLU A 8 -87.59 54.26 49.02
N ASN A 9 -87.97 54.89 50.14
CA ASN A 9 -88.12 56.33 50.20
C ASN A 9 -86.90 57.16 50.56
N SER A 10 -85.75 56.54 50.87
CA SER A 10 -84.56 57.32 51.18
C SER A 10 -83.59 57.45 49.97
N LYS A 11 -83.84 56.77 48.86
CA LYS A 11 -83.01 56.87 47.62
C LYS A 11 -83.55 57.94 46.64
N ALA A 12 -84.80 58.36 46.74
CA ALA A 12 -85.38 59.35 45.85
C ALA A 12 -85.05 60.82 46.21
N ALA A 13 -84.70 61.10 47.47
CA ALA A 13 -84.42 62.47 47.92
C ALA A 13 -82.94 62.92 47.75
N VAL A 14 -82.01 62.02 47.38
CA VAL A 14 -80.64 62.39 47.14
C VAL A 14 -80.30 62.60 45.68
N ALA A 15 -81.18 62.20 44.78
CA ALA A 15 -80.95 62.32 43.29
C ALA A 15 -81.29 63.75 42.75
N GLU A 16 -81.97 64.61 43.57
CA GLU A 16 -82.42 65.94 43.06
C GLU A 16 -81.47 67.09 43.42
N LEU A 17 -80.32 66.85 44.12
CA LEU A 17 -79.35 67.89 44.49
C LEU A 17 -78.00 67.85 43.75
N LEU A 18 -77.80 66.94 42.77
CA LEU A 18 -76.56 66.93 41.98
C LEU A 18 -76.92 67.25 40.53
N GLY A 19 -76.99 68.51 40.21
CA GLY A 19 -77.21 69.03 38.85
C GLY A 19 -76.20 68.46 37.89
N GLU A 20 -76.63 67.81 36.82
CA GLU A 20 -75.87 67.30 35.69
C GLU A 20 -75.11 68.43 35.01
N ARG A 21 -73.77 68.57 35.32
CA ARG A 21 -72.83 69.29 34.44
C ARG A 21 -72.49 68.38 33.29
N LYS A 22 -73.05 68.60 32.12
CA LYS A 22 -72.58 67.99 30.85
C LYS A 22 -71.14 68.37 30.59
N ARG A 23 -70.20 67.39 30.86
CA ARG A 23 -68.77 67.54 30.50
C ARG A 23 -68.69 67.46 28.97
N PRO A 24 -67.93 68.40 28.31
CA PRO A 24 -67.81 68.42 26.86
C PRO A 24 -67.03 67.15 26.39
N TRP A 25 -67.45 66.57 25.30
CA TRP A 25 -67.01 65.29 24.74
C TRP A 25 -65.52 65.14 24.59
N TYR A 26 -64.79 66.22 24.36
CA TYR A 26 -63.28 66.24 24.21
C TYR A 26 -62.56 65.82 25.49
N VAL A 27 -63.13 65.98 26.69
CA VAL A 27 -62.49 65.51 27.96
C VAL A 27 -62.44 64.00 28.09
N ARG A 28 -63.27 63.25 27.32
CA ARG A 28 -63.25 61.82 27.20
C ARG A 28 -62.46 61.37 25.98
N ALA A 29 -62.29 62.17 24.95
CA ALA A 29 -61.57 61.85 23.74
C ALA A 29 -60.01 62.04 23.90
N VAL A 30 -59.63 63.03 24.68
CA VAL A 30 -58.17 63.28 24.93
C VAL A 30 -57.39 62.12 25.59
N PRO A 31 -57.94 61.53 26.70
CA PRO A 31 -57.21 60.39 27.29
C PRO A 31 -57.16 59.12 26.36
N ALA A 32 -58.25 58.90 25.58
CA ALA A 32 -58.33 57.83 24.60
C ALA A 32 -57.32 58.04 23.43
N ALA A 33 -57.13 59.28 22.95
CA ALA A 33 -56.20 59.65 21.94
C ALA A 33 -54.71 59.51 22.44
N VAL A 34 -54.43 59.81 23.72
CA VAL A 34 -53.10 59.63 24.34
C VAL A 34 -52.77 58.17 24.52
N VAL A 35 -53.74 57.31 24.92
CA VAL A 35 -53.53 55.88 25.04
C VAL A 35 -53.34 55.26 23.65
N LEU A 36 -54.01 55.67 22.62
CA LEU A 36 -53.82 55.22 21.25
C LEU A 36 -52.46 55.68 20.71
N ALA A 37 -52.02 56.92 21.00
CA ALA A 37 -50.65 57.40 20.61
C ALA A 37 -49.56 56.67 21.33
N LEU A 38 -49.74 56.33 22.62
CA LEU A 38 -48.75 55.51 23.40
C LEU A 38 -48.74 54.04 22.90
N ALA A 39 -49.91 53.49 22.57
CA ALA A 39 -50.03 52.17 22.00
C ALA A 39 -49.42 52.08 20.59
N ALA A 40 -49.64 53.09 19.74
CA ALA A 40 -49.02 53.18 18.42
C ALA A 40 -47.49 53.45 18.50
N GLY A 41 -47.05 54.34 19.41
CA GLY A 41 -45.63 54.61 19.65
C GLY A 41 -44.91 53.36 20.24
N GLY A 42 -45.55 52.70 21.23
CA GLY A 42 -45.04 51.44 21.80
C GLY A 42 -44.99 50.29 20.80
N GLY A 43 -46.05 50.18 19.96
CA GLY A 43 -46.08 49.21 18.86
C GLY A 43 -45.05 49.49 17.77
N TRP A 44 -44.84 50.78 17.44
CA TRP A 44 -43.80 51.19 16.51
C TRP A 44 -42.36 50.94 17.08
N TYR A 45 -42.17 51.25 18.35
CA TYR A 45 -40.88 51.00 19.04
C TYR A 45 -40.63 49.50 19.18
N TRP A 46 -41.65 48.70 19.47
CA TRP A 46 -41.58 47.23 19.52
C TRP A 46 -41.34 46.64 18.13
N TRP A 47 -41.96 47.17 17.07
CA TRP A 47 -41.79 46.75 15.69
C TRP A 47 -40.37 47.10 15.16
N LEU A 48 -39.82 48.31 15.51
CA LEU A 48 -38.45 48.66 15.19
C LEU A 48 -37.41 47.77 15.96
N GLY A 49 -37.70 47.35 17.19
CA GLY A 49 -36.89 46.42 17.97
C GLY A 49 -36.89 44.99 17.39
N GLN A 50 -37.96 44.56 16.74
CA GLN A 50 -38.08 43.26 16.09
C GLN A 50 -37.33 43.15 14.77
N GLN A 51 -36.95 44.25 14.13
CA GLN A 51 -36.18 44.26 12.90
C GLN A 51 -34.68 43.96 13.13
N GLN A 52 -34.19 44.00 14.36
CA GLN A 52 -32.85 43.51 14.68
C GLN A 52 -32.94 42.00 15.05
N GLY A 53 -32.99 41.15 14.03
CA GLY A 53 -32.93 39.69 14.23
C GLY A 53 -31.68 39.33 15.07
N PRO A 54 -31.70 38.22 15.80
CA PRO A 54 -30.58 37.80 16.65
C PRO A 54 -29.31 37.77 15.81
N LYS A 55 -28.31 38.59 16.16
CA LYS A 55 -27.02 38.62 15.47
C LYS A 55 -26.41 37.24 15.60
N ALA A 56 -26.26 36.54 14.48
CA ALA A 56 -25.65 35.24 14.44
C ALA A 56 -24.17 35.40 14.86
N ASN A 57 -23.73 34.67 15.89
CA ASN A 57 -22.34 34.62 16.27
C ASN A 57 -21.60 33.68 15.33
N TYR A 58 -20.77 34.25 14.46
CA TYR A 58 -19.94 33.49 13.53
C TYR A 58 -18.59 33.17 14.18
N VAL A 59 -18.18 31.91 14.07
CA VAL A 59 -16.79 31.52 14.37
C VAL A 59 -15.98 31.74 13.11
N THR A 60 -14.91 32.53 13.22
CA THR A 60 -14.07 32.87 12.08
C THR A 60 -12.67 32.34 12.26
N GLN A 61 -12.02 32.06 11.15
CA GLN A 61 -10.61 31.72 11.07
C GLN A 61 -9.96 32.61 10.00
N THR A 62 -8.73 33.06 10.25
CA THR A 62 -8.03 33.96 9.31
C THR A 62 -7.49 33.19 8.13
N ALA A 63 -7.76 33.64 6.92
CA ALA A 63 -7.03 33.23 5.73
C ALA A 63 -5.59 33.74 5.84
N LYS A 64 -4.60 32.87 5.67
CA LYS A 64 -3.18 33.20 5.82
C LYS A 64 -2.39 32.68 4.64
N THR A 65 -1.44 33.52 4.20
CA THR A 65 -0.42 33.08 3.25
C THR A 65 0.57 32.13 3.92
N GLY A 66 0.83 30.98 3.32
CA GLY A 66 1.70 29.98 3.88
C GLY A 66 2.17 28.93 2.86
N ASN A 67 2.86 27.92 3.37
CA ASN A 67 3.28 26.78 2.57
C ASN A 67 2.24 25.66 2.70
N LEU A 68 1.97 25.01 1.60
CA LEU A 68 1.08 23.83 1.51
C LEU A 68 1.87 22.66 0.95
N ASP A 69 2.05 21.63 1.75
CA ASP A 69 2.65 20.38 1.35
C ASP A 69 1.55 19.31 1.28
N VAL A 70 1.28 18.84 0.07
CA VAL A 70 0.30 17.77 -0.15
C VAL A 70 1.03 16.45 0.00
N THR A 71 0.56 15.62 0.91
CA THR A 71 1.20 14.34 1.22
C THR A 71 0.23 13.19 1.09
N VAL A 72 0.74 12.04 0.67
CA VAL A 72 0.05 10.76 0.66
C VAL A 72 0.73 9.85 1.67
N SER A 73 -0.04 9.24 2.55
CA SER A 73 0.44 8.27 3.53
C SER A 73 0.10 6.86 3.08
N ALA A 74 1.08 5.96 3.19
CA ALA A 74 0.91 4.55 2.84
C ALA A 74 1.70 3.67 3.79
N ASP A 75 1.10 2.55 4.19
CA ASP A 75 1.73 1.58 5.07
C ASP A 75 2.43 0.49 4.29
N GLY A 76 3.50 -0.04 4.87
CA GLY A 76 4.31 -1.05 4.21
C GLY A 76 5.26 -1.78 5.14
N THR A 77 6.19 -2.52 4.53
CA THR A 77 7.19 -3.32 5.23
C THR A 77 8.58 -3.11 4.68
N LEU A 78 9.57 -3.11 5.57
CA LEU A 78 10.98 -3.08 5.20
C LEU A 78 11.43 -4.46 4.74
N ASN A 79 12.09 -4.51 3.59
CA ASN A 79 12.62 -5.74 3.02
C ASN A 79 14.08 -5.53 2.59
N PRO A 80 14.93 -6.56 2.59
CA PRO A 80 16.20 -6.47 1.92
C PRO A 80 16.00 -6.28 0.41
N ILE A 81 16.96 -5.67 -0.27
CA ILE A 81 16.90 -5.50 -1.73
C ILE A 81 16.82 -6.84 -2.45
N ARG A 82 17.57 -7.83 -1.94
CA ARG A 82 17.54 -9.21 -2.44
C ARG A 82 17.45 -10.20 -1.30
N THR A 83 16.51 -11.11 -1.41
CA THR A 83 16.41 -12.31 -0.59
C THR A 83 16.54 -13.53 -1.46
N VAL A 84 17.27 -14.53 -0.98
CA VAL A 84 17.40 -15.84 -1.63
C VAL A 84 16.97 -16.90 -0.62
N THR A 85 15.95 -17.66 -1.00
CA THR A 85 15.51 -18.83 -0.24
C THR A 85 16.24 -20.06 -0.73
N LEU A 86 16.90 -20.78 0.17
CA LEU A 86 17.56 -22.03 -0.13
C LEU A 86 16.67 -23.21 0.24
N GLY A 87 16.47 -24.08 -0.73
CA GLY A 87 15.84 -25.40 -0.58
C GLY A 87 16.82 -26.53 -0.89
N SER A 88 16.38 -27.78 -0.73
CA SER A 88 17.16 -28.96 -1.14
C SER A 88 16.71 -29.44 -2.51
N GLU A 89 17.67 -29.72 -3.40
CA GLU A 89 17.45 -30.40 -4.67
C GLU A 89 17.38 -31.93 -4.51
N LEU A 90 17.86 -32.44 -3.37
CA LEU A 90 17.90 -33.88 -3.07
C LEU A 90 17.07 -34.18 -1.83
N SER A 91 16.48 -35.37 -1.82
CA SER A 91 15.85 -35.93 -0.63
C SER A 91 16.92 -36.59 0.24
N GLY A 92 16.90 -36.28 1.53
CA GLY A 92 17.88 -36.84 2.47
C GLY A 92 17.64 -36.40 3.90
N ILE A 93 18.51 -36.78 4.81
CA ILE A 93 18.51 -36.35 6.20
C ILE A 93 19.63 -35.33 6.36
N VAL A 94 19.33 -34.19 7.03
CA VAL A 94 20.31 -33.19 7.36
C VAL A 94 21.26 -33.75 8.40
N ARG A 95 22.56 -33.83 8.04
CA ARG A 95 23.62 -34.31 8.92
C ARG A 95 24.12 -33.19 9.82
N LYS A 96 24.35 -32.02 9.25
CA LYS A 96 24.92 -30.87 9.93
C LYS A 96 24.43 -29.57 9.31
N VAL A 97 24.24 -28.58 10.16
CA VAL A 97 23.99 -27.17 9.78
C VAL A 97 25.20 -26.40 10.29
N ASN A 98 25.87 -25.67 9.40
CA ASN A 98 27.13 -24.98 9.69
C ASN A 98 26.96 -23.50 10.00
N VAL A 99 25.68 -22.98 9.95
CA VAL A 99 25.35 -21.56 10.13
C VAL A 99 24.14 -21.40 11.03
N ASP A 100 24.05 -20.24 11.69
CA ASP A 100 22.89 -19.86 12.47
C ASP A 100 22.32 -18.52 12.00
N VAL A 101 21.19 -18.12 12.56
CA VAL A 101 20.53 -16.83 12.25
C VAL A 101 21.46 -15.67 12.61
N ASN A 102 21.53 -14.68 11.72
CA ASN A 102 22.42 -13.51 11.74
C ASN A 102 23.90 -13.79 11.45
N ASP A 103 24.28 -15.01 11.06
CA ASP A 103 25.65 -15.27 10.62
C ASP A 103 25.94 -14.64 9.25
N GLU A 104 27.12 -14.07 9.10
CA GLU A 104 27.62 -13.62 7.81
C GLU A 104 28.12 -14.82 7.00
N ILE A 105 27.75 -14.90 5.75
CA ILE A 105 28.07 -15.99 4.83
C ILE A 105 28.70 -15.46 3.56
N LYS A 106 29.55 -16.33 2.95
CA LYS A 106 30.17 -16.04 1.68
C LYS A 106 29.69 -16.97 0.57
N THR A 107 29.78 -16.51 -0.65
CA THR A 107 29.52 -17.32 -1.84
C THR A 107 30.30 -18.61 -1.80
N ASP A 108 29.72 -19.74 -2.22
CA ASP A 108 30.23 -21.10 -2.17
C ASP A 108 30.52 -21.69 -0.77
N GLN A 109 30.24 -20.98 0.30
CA GLN A 109 30.31 -21.51 1.65
C GLN A 109 29.24 -22.61 1.86
N VAL A 110 29.65 -23.76 2.42
CA VAL A 110 28.75 -24.86 2.75
C VAL A 110 27.94 -24.51 4.00
N LEU A 111 26.61 -24.38 3.82
CA LEU A 111 25.69 -24.00 4.88
C LEU A 111 25.03 -25.22 5.54
N ILE A 112 24.64 -26.22 4.73
CA ILE A 112 23.98 -27.44 5.19
C ILE A 112 24.63 -28.63 4.51
N GLU A 113 24.84 -29.70 5.27
CA GLU A 113 25.34 -30.98 4.80
C GLU A 113 24.28 -32.05 4.98
N LEU A 114 23.87 -32.70 3.88
CA LEU A 114 22.98 -33.86 3.91
C LEU A 114 23.80 -35.13 4.18
N ASP A 115 23.14 -36.22 4.56
CA ASP A 115 23.76 -37.55 4.68
C ASP A 115 24.16 -38.09 3.31
N THR A 116 25.43 -38.22 3.07
CA THR A 116 26.02 -38.62 1.78
C THR A 116 26.28 -40.12 1.64
N ARG A 117 26.04 -40.94 2.66
CA ARG A 117 26.43 -42.36 2.67
C ARG A 117 25.97 -43.15 1.45
N ASN A 118 24.72 -42.93 1.01
CA ASN A 118 24.22 -43.58 -0.18
C ASN A 118 24.86 -43.04 -1.47
N LEU A 119 25.04 -41.71 -1.52
CA LEU A 119 25.68 -41.02 -2.66
C LEU A 119 27.17 -41.41 -2.77
N ASP A 120 27.88 -41.48 -1.65
CA ASP A 120 29.27 -41.96 -1.62
C ASP A 120 29.40 -43.41 -2.14
N SER A 121 28.42 -44.28 -1.79
CA SER A 121 28.38 -45.65 -2.31
C SER A 121 28.14 -45.69 -3.84
N LYS A 122 27.27 -44.81 -4.36
CA LYS A 122 27.03 -44.66 -5.80
C LYS A 122 28.27 -44.19 -6.55
N VAL A 123 28.98 -43.18 -6.00
CA VAL A 123 30.21 -42.69 -6.57
C VAL A 123 31.27 -43.80 -6.58
N ALA A 124 31.43 -44.56 -5.48
CA ALA A 124 32.35 -45.69 -5.42
C ALA A 124 32.00 -46.77 -6.44
N SER A 125 30.75 -47.10 -6.63
CA SER A 125 30.28 -48.08 -7.66
C SER A 125 30.59 -47.59 -9.07
N ALA A 126 30.25 -46.32 -9.39
CA ALA A 126 30.53 -45.74 -10.72
C ALA A 126 32.05 -45.69 -11.01
N ARG A 127 32.89 -45.38 -10.00
CA ARG A 127 34.35 -45.38 -10.12
C ARG A 127 34.89 -46.80 -10.39
N ALA A 128 34.32 -47.80 -9.72
CA ALA A 128 34.69 -49.19 -9.98
C ALA A 128 34.32 -49.63 -11.41
N SER A 129 33.13 -49.19 -11.91
CA SER A 129 32.69 -49.45 -13.28
C SER A 129 33.65 -48.80 -14.31
N LEU A 130 34.10 -47.59 -14.07
CA LEU A 130 35.09 -46.89 -14.91
C LEU A 130 36.43 -47.67 -14.94
N ALA A 131 36.94 -48.08 -13.78
CA ALA A 131 38.15 -48.88 -13.71
C ALA A 131 38.06 -50.24 -14.45
N SER A 132 36.84 -50.87 -14.41
CA SER A 132 36.60 -52.09 -15.17
C SER A 132 36.59 -51.83 -16.70
N ALA A 133 35.99 -50.70 -17.14
CA ALA A 133 35.98 -50.32 -18.56
C ALA A 133 37.43 -49.98 -19.06
N GLU A 134 38.21 -49.34 -18.23
CA GLU A 134 39.64 -49.04 -18.53
C GLU A 134 40.48 -50.35 -18.68
N ALA A 135 40.24 -51.33 -17.78
CA ALA A 135 40.89 -52.64 -17.87
C ALA A 135 40.50 -53.35 -19.17
N LYS A 136 39.22 -53.28 -19.58
CA LYS A 136 38.73 -53.83 -20.83
C LYS A 136 39.31 -53.18 -22.08
N LEU A 137 39.55 -51.86 -22.04
CA LEU A 137 40.28 -51.18 -23.10
C LEU A 137 41.74 -51.65 -23.17
N ALA A 138 42.40 -51.86 -22.04
CA ALA A 138 43.77 -52.39 -22.02
C ALA A 138 43.85 -53.79 -22.64
N GLU A 139 42.87 -54.66 -22.32
CA GLU A 139 42.74 -55.98 -22.94
C GLU A 139 42.53 -55.87 -24.46
N SER A 140 41.57 -55.04 -24.92
CA SER A 140 41.30 -54.83 -26.34
C SER A 140 42.51 -54.26 -27.09
N LYS A 141 43.30 -53.38 -26.50
CA LYS A 141 44.53 -52.87 -27.06
C LYS A 141 45.59 -53.92 -27.17
N ALA A 142 45.73 -54.83 -26.18
CA ALA A 142 46.62 -55.94 -26.25
C ALA A 142 46.31 -56.94 -27.37
N THR A 143 45.00 -57.27 -27.51
CA THR A 143 44.48 -58.09 -28.61
C THR A 143 44.73 -57.45 -29.99
N LEU A 144 44.50 -56.13 -30.12
CA LEU A 144 44.80 -55.42 -31.36
C LEU A 144 46.31 -55.46 -31.68
N LYS A 145 47.17 -55.30 -30.69
CA LYS A 145 48.63 -55.36 -30.85
C LYS A 145 49.09 -56.75 -31.30
N GLU A 146 48.49 -57.81 -30.72
CA GLU A 146 48.74 -59.19 -31.15
C GLU A 146 48.36 -59.41 -32.61
N ALA A 147 47.12 -59.01 -33.00
CA ALA A 147 46.64 -59.12 -34.37
C ALA A 147 47.48 -58.32 -35.36
N GLN A 148 47.97 -57.13 -35.01
CA GLN A 148 48.86 -56.33 -35.83
C GLN A 148 50.25 -56.91 -36.00
N VAL A 149 50.85 -57.52 -34.93
CA VAL A 149 52.11 -58.22 -35.01
C VAL A 149 52.05 -59.42 -35.90
N LYS A 150 50.98 -60.19 -35.79
CA LYS A 150 50.67 -61.33 -36.64
C LYS A 150 50.54 -60.96 -38.13
N ASP A 151 49.70 -59.88 -38.40
CA ASP A 151 49.57 -59.33 -39.76
C ASP A 151 50.91 -58.92 -40.37
N LYS A 152 51.68 -58.15 -39.57
CA LYS A 152 53.03 -57.71 -40.02
C LYS A 152 53.96 -58.92 -40.39
N ARG A 153 53.96 -59.99 -39.56
CA ARG A 153 54.70 -61.16 -39.82
C ARG A 153 54.24 -61.88 -41.09
N LEU A 154 52.97 -62.03 -41.34
CA LEU A 154 52.41 -62.66 -42.54
C LEU A 154 52.71 -61.85 -43.82
N LYS A 155 52.58 -60.54 -43.77
CA LYS A 155 52.94 -59.60 -44.84
C LYS A 155 54.47 -59.68 -45.16
N GLU A 156 55.33 -59.81 -44.15
CA GLU A 156 56.76 -59.96 -44.34
C GLU A 156 57.11 -61.30 -44.96
N LEU A 157 56.45 -62.37 -44.47
CA LEU A 157 56.64 -63.75 -45.07
C LEU A 157 56.20 -63.77 -46.51
N ASN A 158 55.06 -63.12 -46.86
CA ASN A 158 54.60 -63.02 -48.25
C ASN A 158 55.61 -62.28 -49.16
N LYS A 159 56.23 -61.24 -48.66
CA LYS A 159 57.31 -60.51 -49.41
C LYS A 159 58.56 -61.42 -49.62
N LEU A 160 58.98 -62.13 -48.58
CA LEU A 160 60.17 -63.01 -48.66
C LEU A 160 59.90 -64.23 -49.58
N SER A 161 58.67 -64.75 -49.64
CA SER A 161 58.28 -65.90 -50.48
C SER A 161 58.01 -65.53 -51.95
N GLY A 162 58.14 -64.27 -52.34
CA GLY A 162 57.75 -63.83 -53.67
C GLY A 162 56.28 -63.98 -53.98
N GLY A 163 55.40 -63.88 -53.00
CA GLY A 163 53.95 -63.98 -53.17
C GLY A 163 53.37 -65.38 -53.16
N LYS A 164 54.21 -66.43 -52.83
CA LYS A 164 53.83 -67.84 -52.86
C LYS A 164 53.20 -68.28 -51.52
N MET A 165 53.61 -67.69 -50.44
CA MET A 165 53.10 -68.02 -49.09
C MET A 165 53.05 -66.77 -48.21
N PRO A 166 52.03 -66.55 -47.32
CA PRO A 166 50.81 -67.36 -47.13
C PRO A 166 49.82 -67.21 -48.29
N SER A 167 48.64 -67.92 -48.25
CA SER A 167 47.58 -67.78 -49.26
C SER A 167 46.95 -66.38 -49.12
N ARG A 168 46.36 -65.88 -50.21
CA ARG A 168 45.60 -64.64 -50.20
C ARG A 168 44.46 -64.70 -49.16
N THR A 169 43.79 -65.81 -49.03
CA THR A 169 42.69 -66.01 -48.05
C THR A 169 43.22 -65.84 -46.63
N ASP A 170 44.45 -66.27 -46.31
CA ASP A 170 45.02 -66.10 -44.98
C ASP A 170 45.41 -64.67 -44.70
N LEU A 171 45.88 -63.93 -45.70
CA LEU A 171 46.13 -62.50 -45.59
C LEU A 171 44.84 -61.68 -45.37
N ASP A 172 43.81 -61.96 -46.17
CA ASP A 172 42.53 -61.28 -46.08
C ASP A 172 41.85 -61.58 -44.72
N ALA A 173 41.92 -62.85 -44.24
CA ALA A 173 41.43 -63.21 -42.93
C ALA A 173 42.14 -62.47 -41.79
N GLN A 174 43.48 -62.33 -41.91
CA GLN A 174 44.26 -61.60 -40.89
C GLN A 174 43.98 -60.09 -40.92
N GLU A 175 43.79 -59.48 -42.10
CA GLU A 175 43.42 -58.12 -42.24
C GLU A 175 42.02 -57.84 -41.64
N ALA A 176 41.05 -58.74 -41.86
CA ALA A 176 39.72 -58.69 -41.19
C ALA A 176 39.85 -58.84 -39.66
N ALA A 177 40.76 -59.72 -39.20
CA ALA A 177 41.03 -59.86 -37.75
C ALA A 177 41.58 -58.55 -37.12
N VAL A 178 42.48 -57.83 -37.81
CA VAL A 178 43.00 -56.53 -37.37
C VAL A 178 41.88 -55.51 -37.37
N ALA A 179 41.04 -55.46 -38.41
CA ALA A 179 39.90 -54.56 -38.48
C ALA A 179 38.88 -54.79 -37.35
N THR A 180 38.59 -56.03 -37.04
CA THR A 180 37.72 -56.43 -35.91
C THR A 180 38.31 -56.06 -34.57
N ALA A 181 39.62 -56.30 -34.33
CA ALA A 181 40.28 -55.93 -33.11
C ALA A 181 40.38 -54.38 -32.93
N LYS A 182 40.51 -53.65 -34.04
CA LYS A 182 40.45 -52.17 -34.02
C LYS A 182 39.05 -51.67 -33.65
N ALA A 183 38.02 -52.25 -34.22
CA ALA A 183 36.65 -51.92 -33.86
C ALA A 183 36.35 -52.22 -32.38
N ALA A 184 36.87 -53.34 -31.84
CA ALA A 184 36.73 -53.66 -30.42
C ALA A 184 37.41 -52.63 -29.49
N VAL A 185 38.52 -52.02 -29.91
CA VAL A 185 39.16 -50.88 -29.16
C VAL A 185 38.26 -49.64 -29.19
N GLU A 186 37.61 -49.32 -30.32
CA GLU A 186 36.69 -48.21 -30.39
C GLU A 186 35.42 -48.44 -29.53
N VAL A 187 34.88 -49.66 -29.49
CA VAL A 187 33.79 -50.01 -28.59
C VAL A 187 34.21 -49.87 -27.13
N ALA A 188 35.39 -50.34 -26.77
CA ALA A 188 35.91 -50.21 -25.40
C ALA A 188 36.10 -48.73 -25.00
N LYS A 189 36.56 -47.87 -25.92
CA LYS A 189 36.62 -46.41 -25.67
C LYS A 189 35.27 -45.81 -25.43
N ALA A 190 34.25 -46.20 -26.22
CA ALA A 190 32.88 -45.73 -26.02
C ALA A 190 32.36 -46.16 -24.64
N THR A 191 32.63 -47.40 -24.21
CA THR A 191 32.26 -47.88 -22.88
C THR A 191 32.92 -47.09 -21.74
N ILE A 192 34.17 -46.61 -21.93
CA ILE A 192 34.83 -45.70 -20.95
C ILE A 192 34.09 -44.38 -20.91
N ALA A 193 33.75 -43.81 -22.07
CA ALA A 193 33.03 -42.54 -22.09
C ALA A 193 31.68 -42.64 -21.36
N ASP A 194 30.93 -43.73 -21.55
CA ASP A 194 29.68 -44.00 -20.83
C ASP A 194 29.89 -44.10 -19.30
N ALA A 195 30.91 -44.87 -18.89
CA ALA A 195 31.22 -45.06 -17.47
C ALA A 195 31.72 -43.75 -16.82
N GLN A 196 32.46 -42.93 -17.58
CA GLN A 196 32.89 -41.60 -17.13
C GLN A 196 31.73 -40.65 -16.94
N ALA A 197 30.76 -40.60 -17.88
CA ALA A 197 29.56 -39.80 -17.74
C ALA A 197 28.70 -40.24 -16.54
N ALA A 198 28.62 -41.56 -16.29
CA ALA A 198 27.92 -42.09 -15.12
C ALA A 198 28.60 -41.67 -13.80
N LEU A 199 29.95 -41.66 -13.76
CA LEU A 199 30.71 -41.20 -12.61
C LEU A 199 30.49 -39.69 -12.37
N GLU A 200 30.56 -38.86 -13.41
CA GLU A 200 30.35 -37.41 -13.32
C GLU A 200 28.93 -37.10 -12.79
N THR A 201 27.93 -37.84 -13.25
CA THR A 201 26.54 -37.72 -12.73
C THR A 201 26.47 -38.04 -11.25
N ALA A 202 27.11 -39.14 -10.80
CA ALA A 202 27.12 -39.52 -9.39
C ALA A 202 27.90 -38.53 -8.51
N GLU A 203 29.00 -37.94 -9.00
CA GLU A 203 29.78 -36.92 -8.31
C GLU A 203 29.01 -35.59 -8.24
N THR A 204 28.28 -35.25 -9.27
CA THR A 204 27.34 -34.07 -9.28
C THR A 204 26.26 -34.24 -8.24
N ASP A 205 25.58 -35.38 -8.20
CA ASP A 205 24.56 -35.65 -7.19
C ASP A 205 25.15 -35.59 -5.77
N ARG A 206 26.36 -36.14 -5.57
CA ARG A 206 27.05 -36.02 -4.29
C ARG A 206 27.38 -34.56 -3.92
N SER A 207 27.78 -33.75 -4.89
CA SER A 207 28.06 -32.33 -4.64
C SER A 207 26.84 -31.53 -4.21
N LYS A 208 25.65 -31.84 -4.74
CA LYS A 208 24.37 -31.24 -4.39
C LYS A 208 23.92 -31.55 -2.95
N ALA A 209 24.49 -32.57 -2.32
CA ALA A 209 24.25 -32.88 -0.91
C ALA A 209 24.87 -31.81 0.04
N ASN A 210 25.79 -31.03 -0.43
CA ASN A 210 26.34 -29.87 0.27
C ASN A 210 25.67 -28.62 -0.24
N ILE A 211 24.66 -28.12 0.49
CA ILE A 211 23.93 -26.90 0.14
C ILE A 211 24.82 -25.71 0.44
N LYS A 212 25.19 -24.97 -0.63
CA LYS A 212 26.10 -23.85 -0.57
C LYS A 212 25.35 -22.54 -0.75
N SER A 213 25.93 -21.45 -0.26
CA SER A 213 25.40 -20.10 -0.53
C SER A 213 25.69 -19.66 -1.97
N PRO A 214 24.70 -19.18 -2.72
CA PRO A 214 24.90 -18.58 -4.04
C PRO A 214 25.31 -17.11 -3.98
N ILE A 215 25.31 -16.49 -2.79
CA ILE A 215 25.54 -15.06 -2.57
C ILE A 215 26.37 -14.83 -1.30
N ASP A 216 27.03 -13.68 -1.25
CA ASP A 216 27.53 -13.11 -0.01
C ASP A 216 26.38 -12.42 0.73
N GLY A 217 26.31 -12.56 2.05
CA GLY A 217 25.21 -11.95 2.80
C GLY A 217 25.08 -12.45 4.24
N VAL A 218 23.85 -12.38 4.74
CA VAL A 218 23.49 -12.73 6.12
C VAL A 218 22.31 -13.70 6.13
N VAL A 219 22.31 -14.65 7.06
CA VAL A 219 21.19 -15.57 7.27
C VAL A 219 20.05 -14.86 8.02
N LEU A 220 18.89 -14.73 7.38
CA LEU A 220 17.71 -14.13 8.00
C LEU A 220 16.90 -15.13 8.83
N ALA A 221 16.73 -16.33 8.31
CA ALA A 221 15.93 -17.36 8.96
C ALA A 221 16.51 -18.75 8.69
N ARG A 222 16.39 -19.63 9.67
CA ARG A 222 16.77 -21.03 9.60
C ARG A 222 15.57 -21.89 10.01
N SER A 223 15.10 -22.71 9.06
CA SER A 223 13.93 -23.58 9.24
C SER A 223 14.33 -25.06 9.32
N VAL A 224 15.62 -25.35 9.51
CA VAL A 224 16.17 -26.69 9.45
C VAL A 224 17.10 -26.98 10.63
N GLU A 225 17.01 -28.22 11.15
CA GLU A 225 17.85 -28.72 12.24
C GLU A 225 18.58 -30.00 11.83
N PRO A 226 19.72 -30.34 12.45
CA PRO A 226 20.34 -31.65 12.26
C PRO A 226 19.35 -32.78 12.60
N GLY A 227 19.27 -33.79 11.73
CA GLY A 227 18.30 -34.88 11.81
C GLY A 227 16.98 -34.61 11.09
N TYR A 228 16.74 -33.42 10.57
CA TYR A 228 15.55 -33.10 9.78
C TYR A 228 15.57 -33.83 8.44
N ALA A 229 14.44 -34.44 8.06
CA ALA A 229 14.30 -35.09 6.77
C ALA A 229 13.80 -34.07 5.72
N VAL A 230 14.56 -33.87 4.67
CA VAL A 230 14.22 -33.03 3.54
C VAL A 230 13.81 -33.89 2.34
N ALA A 231 12.80 -33.46 1.62
CA ALA A 231 12.32 -34.13 0.42
C ALA A 231 12.35 -33.15 -0.76
N ALA A 232 12.96 -33.56 -1.86
CA ALA A 232 12.89 -32.88 -3.13
C ALA A 232 11.49 -33.11 -3.73
N SER A 233 10.50 -32.32 -3.27
CA SER A 233 9.09 -32.38 -3.74
C SER A 233 8.77 -31.12 -4.56
N LEU A 234 7.60 -31.14 -5.21
CA LEU A 234 7.07 -30.00 -5.99
C LEU A 234 6.97 -28.69 -5.19
N GLN A 235 6.92 -28.76 -3.86
CA GLN A 235 7.06 -27.62 -2.96
C GLN A 235 8.39 -27.72 -2.25
N ALA A 236 9.39 -27.00 -2.74
CA ALA A 236 10.67 -26.91 -2.08
C ALA A 236 10.48 -26.33 -0.67
N VAL A 237 10.80 -27.13 0.35
CA VAL A 237 10.81 -26.66 1.74
C VAL A 237 11.94 -25.64 1.87
N GLU A 238 11.59 -24.44 2.33
CA GLU A 238 12.55 -23.40 2.64
C GLU A 238 13.41 -23.85 3.84
N LEU A 239 14.71 -24.01 3.63
CA LEU A 239 15.66 -24.41 4.65
C LEU A 239 16.33 -23.21 5.30
N LEU A 240 16.76 -22.26 4.48
CA LEU A 240 17.40 -21.01 4.89
C LEU A 240 16.87 -19.86 4.04
N SER A 241 16.67 -18.69 4.67
CA SER A 241 16.46 -17.42 4.00
C SER A 241 17.67 -16.54 4.16
N LEU A 242 18.21 -16.05 3.05
CA LEU A 242 19.44 -15.26 3.00
C LEU A 242 19.13 -13.87 2.46
N ALA A 243 19.84 -12.84 2.96
CA ALA A 243 19.84 -11.50 2.39
C ALA A 243 21.23 -11.10 1.95
N THR A 244 21.33 -10.30 0.88
CA THR A 244 22.63 -9.85 0.37
C THR A 244 23.27 -8.81 1.27
N ASP A 245 22.55 -7.76 1.62
CA ASP A 245 23.02 -6.68 2.48
C ASP A 245 21.85 -6.14 3.32
N LEU A 246 22.12 -5.86 4.60
CA LEU A 246 21.15 -5.24 5.52
C LEU A 246 21.36 -3.74 5.68
N ARG A 247 22.43 -3.18 5.09
CA ARG A 247 22.72 -1.75 5.10
C ARG A 247 21.87 -0.98 4.11
N GLU A 248 21.44 -1.66 3.05
CA GLU A 248 20.52 -1.13 2.05
C GLU A 248 19.22 -1.94 2.09
N LEU A 249 18.14 -1.26 2.45
CA LEU A 249 16.81 -1.85 2.50
C LEU A 249 15.89 -1.20 1.47
N GLU A 250 14.84 -1.88 1.13
CA GLU A 250 13.75 -1.38 0.31
C GLU A 250 12.48 -1.39 1.13
N LEU A 251 11.84 -0.21 1.28
CA LEU A 251 10.54 -0.11 1.90
C LEU A 251 9.47 -0.30 0.83
N LYS A 252 8.67 -1.35 0.95
CA LYS A 252 7.54 -1.66 0.07
C LYS A 252 6.28 -1.15 0.74
N VAL A 253 5.67 -0.10 0.18
CA VAL A 253 4.42 0.46 0.68
C VAL A 253 3.29 0.22 -0.32
N ASN A 254 2.08 0.04 0.20
CA ASN A 254 0.89 -0.17 -0.60
C ASN A 254 0.11 1.15 -0.66
N VAL A 255 0.12 1.76 -1.84
CA VAL A 255 -0.57 3.02 -2.13
C VAL A 255 -1.95 2.72 -2.71
N ASP A 256 -2.98 3.41 -2.22
CA ASP A 256 -4.35 3.28 -2.71
C ASP A 256 -4.47 3.74 -4.18
N GLU A 257 -5.38 3.13 -4.94
CA GLU A 257 -5.68 3.49 -6.33
C GLU A 257 -6.07 4.98 -6.48
N ALA A 258 -6.74 5.54 -5.47
CA ALA A 258 -7.15 6.95 -5.49
C ALA A 258 -5.97 7.93 -5.50
N ASP A 259 -4.84 7.55 -4.90
CA ASP A 259 -3.69 8.42 -4.69
C ASP A 259 -2.54 8.18 -5.68
N ILE A 260 -2.55 7.04 -6.37
CA ILE A 260 -1.46 6.61 -7.25
C ILE A 260 -1.19 7.59 -8.39
N GLY A 261 -2.23 8.28 -8.88
CA GLY A 261 -2.11 9.28 -9.94
C GLY A 261 -1.25 10.49 -9.59
N SER A 262 -1.03 10.75 -8.28
CA SER A 262 -0.22 11.86 -7.77
C SER A 262 1.23 11.46 -7.45
N ILE A 263 1.55 10.16 -7.47
CA ILE A 263 2.84 9.61 -7.07
C ILE A 263 3.73 9.37 -8.28
N GLN A 264 4.97 9.87 -8.20
CA GLN A 264 5.96 9.75 -9.26
C GLN A 264 7.35 9.39 -8.68
N SER A 265 8.13 8.65 -9.47
CA SER A 265 9.52 8.33 -9.12
C SER A 265 10.35 9.61 -8.89
N GLY A 266 11.21 9.58 -7.89
CA GLY A 266 12.07 10.70 -7.49
C GLY A 266 11.45 11.65 -6.46
N GLN A 267 10.18 11.47 -6.07
CA GLN A 267 9.56 12.27 -5.01
C GLN A 267 10.22 12.00 -3.65
N LYS A 268 10.34 13.05 -2.85
CA LYS A 268 10.83 12.97 -1.47
C LYS A 268 9.75 12.38 -0.58
N ALA A 269 10.19 11.52 0.32
CA ALA A 269 9.33 10.92 1.33
C ALA A 269 10.08 10.83 2.65
N TYR A 270 9.36 10.63 3.72
CA TYR A 270 9.90 10.17 4.98
C TYR A 270 9.02 9.03 5.49
N PHE A 271 9.61 8.17 6.30
CA PHE A 271 8.84 7.12 6.95
C PHE A 271 9.18 7.04 8.43
N THR A 272 8.27 6.46 9.18
CA THR A 272 8.44 6.08 10.57
C THR A 272 8.20 4.58 10.69
N VAL A 273 8.90 3.93 11.59
CA VAL A 273 8.68 2.51 11.89
C VAL A 273 8.03 2.37 13.26
N SER A 274 7.23 1.35 13.47
CA SER A 274 6.55 1.11 14.76
C SER A 274 7.50 0.99 15.94
N ALA A 275 8.75 0.55 15.68
CA ALA A 275 9.79 0.46 16.71
C ALA A 275 10.37 1.82 17.12
N TYR A 276 10.32 2.83 16.24
CA TYR A 276 10.83 4.20 16.48
C TYR A 276 9.84 5.24 15.97
N PRO A 277 8.70 5.47 16.66
CA PRO A 277 7.62 6.32 16.20
C PRO A 277 8.02 7.81 16.10
N ASP A 278 8.95 8.26 16.93
CA ASP A 278 9.41 9.65 16.97
C ASP A 278 10.53 9.94 15.97
N LYS A 279 11.14 8.90 15.36
CA LYS A 279 12.25 9.05 14.42
C LYS A 279 11.74 9.01 12.98
N ARG A 280 11.93 10.10 12.25
CA ARG A 280 11.64 10.18 10.82
C ARG A 280 12.88 9.84 10.01
N PHE A 281 12.76 8.88 9.14
CA PHE A 281 13.82 8.46 8.23
C PHE A 281 13.55 9.05 6.85
N PRO A 282 14.47 9.88 6.33
CA PRO A 282 14.32 10.42 4.98
C PRO A 282 14.51 9.31 3.95
N THR A 283 13.73 9.37 2.88
CA THR A 283 13.80 8.40 1.78
C THR A 283 13.37 9.05 0.48
N THR A 284 13.62 8.37 -0.62
CA THR A 284 13.16 8.77 -1.95
C THR A 284 12.42 7.62 -2.61
N LEU A 285 11.37 7.96 -3.34
CA LEU A 285 10.60 7.01 -4.10
C LEU A 285 11.37 6.58 -5.33
N THR A 286 11.67 5.28 -5.45
CA THR A 286 12.46 4.71 -6.55
C THR A 286 11.58 4.35 -7.73
N LYS A 287 10.52 3.59 -7.49
CA LYS A 287 9.64 3.10 -8.54
C LYS A 287 8.24 2.81 -8.00
N VAL A 288 7.27 2.84 -8.88
CA VAL A 288 5.89 2.41 -8.64
C VAL A 288 5.63 1.19 -9.52
N ALA A 289 5.11 0.11 -8.96
CA ALA A 289 4.73 -1.06 -9.72
C ALA A 289 3.52 -0.77 -10.60
N TYR A 290 3.54 -1.25 -11.84
CA TYR A 290 2.37 -1.16 -12.74
C TYR A 290 1.28 -2.19 -12.40
N GLY A 291 1.66 -3.28 -11.74
CA GLY A 291 0.71 -4.31 -11.32
C GLY A 291 0.02 -3.92 -10.01
N ALA A 292 -1.31 -3.94 -10.01
CA ALA A 292 -2.09 -3.77 -8.79
C ALA A 292 -2.17 -5.08 -8.00
N THR A 293 -2.24 -4.96 -6.69
CA THR A 293 -2.55 -6.05 -5.78
C THR A 293 -3.93 -5.79 -5.18
N THR A 294 -4.81 -6.79 -5.23
CA THR A 294 -6.15 -6.68 -4.63
C THR A 294 -6.19 -7.54 -3.38
N THR A 295 -6.40 -6.91 -2.24
CA THR A 295 -6.57 -7.59 -0.95
C THR A 295 -7.91 -7.15 -0.36
N GLU A 296 -8.79 -8.09 -0.03
CA GLU A 296 -10.11 -7.80 0.56
C GLU A 296 -10.93 -6.76 -0.22
N ASN A 297 -10.89 -6.81 -1.55
CA ASN A 297 -11.52 -5.87 -2.48
C ASN A 297 -10.94 -4.44 -2.47
N VAL A 298 -9.80 -4.21 -1.83
CA VAL A 298 -9.06 -2.95 -1.91
C VAL A 298 -7.94 -3.10 -2.94
N VAL A 299 -7.92 -2.21 -3.92
CA VAL A 299 -6.90 -2.17 -4.97
C VAL A 299 -5.77 -1.24 -4.53
N THR A 300 -4.56 -1.79 -4.43
CA THR A 300 -3.37 -1.02 -4.07
C THR A 300 -2.25 -1.26 -5.07
N TYR A 301 -1.35 -0.28 -5.18
CA TYR A 301 -0.15 -0.37 -6.00
C TYR A 301 1.08 -0.37 -5.12
N THR A 302 1.91 -1.39 -5.27
CA THR A 302 3.16 -1.48 -4.52
C THR A 302 4.14 -0.42 -5.00
N THR A 303 4.60 0.40 -4.07
CA THR A 303 5.56 1.47 -4.31
C THR A 303 6.82 1.21 -3.50
N TYR A 304 7.97 1.45 -4.11
CA TYR A 304 9.28 1.09 -3.56
C TYR A 304 10.07 2.35 -3.23
N LEU A 305 10.56 2.40 -1.99
CA LEU A 305 11.39 3.49 -1.50
C LEU A 305 12.75 2.94 -1.07
N ASN A 306 13.83 3.63 -1.43
CA ASN A 306 15.17 3.23 -1.04
C ASN A 306 15.48 3.71 0.38
N VAL A 307 15.96 2.81 1.23
CA VAL A 307 16.22 3.06 2.65
C VAL A 307 17.68 2.79 2.95
N ASP A 308 18.40 3.82 3.36
CA ASP A 308 19.75 3.70 3.91
C ASP A 308 19.68 3.26 5.38
N ASN A 309 20.32 2.16 5.71
CA ASN A 309 20.39 1.55 7.03
C ASN A 309 21.84 1.32 7.47
N ALA A 310 22.73 2.29 7.23
CA ALA A 310 24.15 2.17 7.59
C ALA A 310 24.37 1.81 9.06
N ASP A 311 23.52 2.30 9.96
CA ASP A 311 23.58 2.04 11.40
C ASP A 311 22.98 0.68 11.83
N LEU A 312 22.41 -0.11 10.89
CA LEU A 312 21.74 -1.40 11.15
C LEU A 312 20.62 -1.32 12.22
N LEU A 313 20.00 -0.14 12.39
CA LEU A 313 18.90 0.08 13.31
C LEU A 313 17.59 -0.55 12.81
N LEU A 314 17.41 -0.55 11.50
CA LEU A 314 16.21 -1.07 10.85
C LEU A 314 16.42 -2.56 10.53
N ARG A 315 15.38 -3.34 10.76
CA ARG A 315 15.40 -4.78 10.49
C ARG A 315 14.41 -5.13 9.40
N PRO A 316 14.71 -6.08 8.53
CA PRO A 316 13.74 -6.65 7.62
C PRO A 316 12.49 -7.15 8.36
N GLY A 317 11.32 -6.96 7.76
CA GLY A 317 10.04 -7.32 8.35
C GLY A 317 9.42 -6.25 9.26
N MET A 318 10.11 -5.15 9.57
CA MET A 318 9.50 -4.05 10.32
C MET A 318 8.41 -3.38 9.49
N THR A 319 7.27 -3.08 10.15
CA THR A 319 6.21 -2.27 9.56
C THR A 319 6.57 -0.80 9.64
N ALA A 320 6.27 -0.08 8.58
CA ALA A 320 6.56 1.33 8.46
C ALA A 320 5.38 2.06 7.81
N SER A 321 5.16 3.30 8.24
CA SER A 321 4.24 4.23 7.59
C SER A 321 5.05 5.29 6.86
N ALA A 322 4.92 5.34 5.55
CA ALA A 322 5.60 6.31 4.69
C ALA A 322 4.67 7.46 4.35
N THR A 323 5.22 8.66 4.34
CA THR A 323 4.56 9.88 3.89
C THR A 323 5.33 10.44 2.70
N VAL A 324 4.70 10.37 1.53
CA VAL A 324 5.27 10.86 0.26
C VAL A 324 4.75 12.26 0.00
N THR A 325 5.65 13.20 -0.29
CA THR A 325 5.28 14.57 -0.68
C THR A 325 5.00 14.60 -2.18
N THR A 326 3.71 14.75 -2.54
CA THR A 326 3.27 14.73 -3.93
C THR A 326 3.33 16.09 -4.59
N ALA A 327 3.06 17.15 -3.83
CA ALA A 327 3.16 18.53 -4.32
C ALA A 327 3.54 19.48 -3.21
N GLU A 328 4.41 20.45 -3.52
CA GLU A 328 4.75 21.55 -2.63
C GLU A 328 4.29 22.86 -3.27
N ARG A 329 3.59 23.71 -2.50
CA ARG A 329 3.25 25.07 -2.86
C ARG A 329 3.79 26.02 -1.83
N ARG A 330 4.52 27.03 -2.26
CA ARG A 330 5.14 28.03 -1.38
C ARG A 330 4.45 29.35 -1.55
N ASN A 331 4.22 30.03 -0.40
CA ASN A 331 3.67 31.38 -0.35
C ASN A 331 2.30 31.51 -1.07
N VAL A 332 1.38 30.57 -0.83
CA VAL A 332 0.02 30.58 -1.37
C VAL A 332 -0.99 30.94 -0.29
N LEU A 333 -2.10 31.57 -0.69
CA LEU A 333 -3.18 31.91 0.22
C LEU A 333 -3.96 30.63 0.58
N LEU A 334 -4.11 30.37 1.87
CA LEU A 334 -4.71 29.17 2.42
C LEU A 334 -6.01 29.50 3.17
N VAL A 335 -7.03 28.69 2.92
CA VAL A 335 -8.30 28.73 3.67
C VAL A 335 -8.53 27.38 4.35
N PRO A 336 -9.08 27.37 5.57
CA PRO A 336 -9.46 26.11 6.23
C PRO A 336 -10.58 25.41 5.48
N ASN A 337 -10.53 24.08 5.39
CA ASN A 337 -11.53 23.28 4.68
C ASN A 337 -12.92 23.36 5.31
N SER A 338 -13.03 23.70 6.61
CA SER A 338 -14.28 23.99 7.30
C SER A 338 -15.02 25.17 6.67
N ALA A 339 -14.31 26.18 6.22
CA ALA A 339 -14.91 27.36 5.56
C ALA A 339 -15.49 27.04 4.18
N LEU A 340 -14.91 26.07 3.46
CA LEU A 340 -15.42 25.62 2.15
C LEU A 340 -16.72 24.78 2.25
N ARG A 341 -17.03 24.29 3.44
CA ARG A 341 -18.23 23.50 3.73
C ARG A 341 -19.30 24.26 4.45
N PHE A 342 -18.98 25.49 4.90
CA PHE A 342 -19.92 26.32 5.64
C PHE A 342 -20.98 26.91 4.71
N THR A 343 -22.25 26.80 5.11
CA THR A 343 -23.41 27.49 4.53
C THR A 343 -24.17 28.18 5.65
N PRO A 344 -24.39 29.50 5.60
CA PRO A 344 -25.15 30.20 6.63
C PRO A 344 -26.57 29.66 6.68
N ARG A 345 -27.04 29.34 7.88
CA ARG A 345 -28.44 28.99 8.10
C ARG A 345 -29.27 30.26 8.09
N THR A 346 -30.06 30.48 7.06
CA THR A 346 -31.04 31.54 7.02
C THR A 346 -32.23 31.20 7.92
N SER A 347 -32.70 32.17 8.70
CA SER A 347 -33.80 32.05 9.69
C SER A 347 -35.11 31.59 9.06
N ALA A 348 -35.23 31.53 7.74
CA ALA A 348 -36.43 31.11 7.01
C ALA A 348 -36.72 29.60 7.05
N GLU A 349 -35.79 28.76 7.48
CA GLU A 349 -36.03 27.31 7.58
C GLU A 349 -36.51 26.83 8.96
N GLN A 350 -36.67 27.75 9.93
CA GLN A 350 -37.03 27.37 11.30
C GLN A 350 -38.56 27.39 11.59
N ASP A 351 -39.39 27.93 10.70
CA ASP A 351 -40.82 28.08 10.99
C ASP A 351 -41.71 26.89 10.53
N PHE A 352 -41.18 25.84 9.94
CA PHE A 352 -41.98 24.70 9.48
C PHE A 352 -42.03 23.51 10.44
N SER A 353 -41.42 23.60 11.62
CA SER A 353 -41.38 22.47 12.56
C SER A 353 -42.36 22.56 13.73
N GLY A 354 -43.34 23.45 13.72
CA GLY A 354 -44.19 23.71 14.89
C GLY A 354 -45.65 23.90 14.68
N SER A 355 -46.22 23.67 13.49
CA SER A 355 -47.69 23.80 13.32
C SER A 355 -48.36 22.43 13.41
N ALA A 356 -49.07 22.19 14.53
CA ALA A 356 -49.91 21.01 14.78
C ALA A 356 -51.11 20.88 13.80
N ALA A 357 -51.22 21.78 12.81
CA ALA A 357 -52.32 21.81 11.84
C ALA A 357 -52.13 20.89 10.63
N THR A 358 -50.95 20.30 10.42
CA THR A 358 -50.67 19.42 9.27
C THR A 358 -50.91 17.93 9.51
N MET A 359 -51.48 17.57 10.67
CA MET A 359 -51.73 16.15 11.02
C MET A 359 -53.01 15.56 10.38
N PHE A 360 -53.80 16.36 9.69
CA PHE A 360 -55.13 15.92 9.17
C PHE A 360 -55.31 16.02 7.64
N MET A 361 -54.20 16.17 6.86
CA MET A 361 -54.32 16.09 5.40
C MET A 361 -53.77 14.77 4.86
N PRO A 362 -54.56 14.03 4.03
CA PRO A 362 -54.06 12.83 3.36
C PRO A 362 -52.94 13.17 2.40
N ARG A 363 -51.78 12.55 2.61
CA ARG A 363 -50.58 12.69 1.78
C ARG A 363 -50.83 12.06 0.41
N GLY A 364 -50.96 12.89 -0.63
CA GLY A 364 -50.93 12.46 -2.02
C GLY A 364 -49.53 11.88 -2.38
N PRO A 365 -49.42 11.01 -3.41
CA PRO A 365 -48.17 10.41 -3.79
C PRO A 365 -47.19 11.49 -4.28
N HIS A 366 -46.19 11.78 -3.47
CA HIS A 366 -45.07 12.64 -3.86
C HIS A 366 -44.15 11.87 -4.78
N ASN A 367 -44.26 12.16 -6.05
CA ASN A 367 -43.20 11.84 -7.04
C ASN A 367 -42.04 12.81 -6.85
N GLY A 368 -41.36 12.66 -5.73
CA GLY A 368 -40.14 13.39 -5.37
C GLY A 368 -38.96 12.78 -6.05
N SER A 369 -38.69 13.17 -7.27
CA SER A 369 -37.40 13.05 -7.91
C SER A 369 -36.37 13.86 -7.09
N SER A 370 -35.87 13.27 -6.00
CA SER A 370 -34.66 13.75 -5.38
C SER A 370 -33.49 13.45 -6.37
N LYS A 371 -33.12 14.44 -7.16
CA LYS A 371 -31.77 14.47 -7.75
C LYS A 371 -30.78 14.41 -6.60
N ARG A 372 -30.42 13.18 -6.17
CA ARG A 372 -29.12 12.95 -5.56
C ARG A 372 -28.11 13.35 -6.63
N VAL A 373 -27.56 14.52 -6.48
CA VAL A 373 -26.28 14.86 -7.09
C VAL A 373 -25.34 13.80 -6.55
N LYS A 374 -24.99 12.81 -7.37
CA LYS A 374 -23.84 11.99 -7.16
C LYS A 374 -22.66 12.97 -7.19
N GLU A 375 -22.16 13.33 -6.03
CA GLU A 375 -20.84 13.88 -5.92
C GLU A 375 -19.89 12.78 -6.42
N ASP A 376 -19.47 12.92 -7.66
CA ASP A 376 -18.34 12.17 -8.19
C ASP A 376 -17.14 12.53 -7.33
N ILE A 377 -16.79 11.60 -6.45
CA ILE A 377 -15.53 11.61 -5.69
C ILE A 377 -14.43 11.14 -6.65
N SER A 378 -14.18 11.91 -7.69
CA SER A 378 -12.93 11.87 -8.40
C SER A 378 -12.09 13.03 -7.89
N ALA A 379 -11.20 12.73 -6.96
CA ALA A 379 -10.14 13.62 -6.48
C ALA A 379 -9.08 13.86 -7.56
N SER A 380 -9.51 14.31 -8.73
CA SER A 380 -8.60 14.87 -9.73
C SER A 380 -8.44 16.36 -9.47
N GLN A 381 -7.22 16.85 -9.58
CA GLN A 381 -6.68 18.21 -9.39
C GLN A 381 -7.38 19.30 -10.23
N SER A 382 -8.71 19.28 -10.33
CA SER A 382 -9.46 20.27 -11.07
C SER A 382 -9.72 21.49 -10.19
N VAL A 383 -9.32 22.65 -10.70
CA VAL A 383 -9.72 23.96 -10.17
C VAL A 383 -11.23 23.99 -9.99
N ARG A 384 -11.70 24.05 -8.76
CA ARG A 384 -13.13 24.07 -8.45
C ARG A 384 -13.53 25.45 -7.97
N GLU A 385 -14.62 25.97 -8.51
CA GLU A 385 -15.23 27.19 -8.01
C GLU A 385 -16.03 26.86 -6.74
N ARG A 386 -15.70 27.57 -5.64
CA ARG A 386 -16.34 27.40 -4.34
C ARG A 386 -16.69 28.76 -3.75
N THR A 387 -17.79 28.83 -3.00
CA THR A 387 -18.17 30.03 -2.27
C THR A 387 -17.72 29.92 -0.84
N VAL A 388 -17.04 30.95 -0.36
CA VAL A 388 -16.60 31.10 1.03
C VAL A 388 -17.25 32.34 1.61
N TYR A 389 -17.57 32.32 2.88
CA TYR A 389 -18.19 33.46 3.57
C TYR A 389 -17.16 34.21 4.39
N ILE A 390 -17.03 35.51 4.13
CA ILE A 390 -16.13 36.41 4.87
C ILE A 390 -16.96 37.25 5.81
N LEU A 391 -16.47 37.44 7.04
CA LEU A 391 -17.10 38.33 8.01
C LEU A 391 -16.76 39.78 7.69
N ARG A 392 -17.74 40.56 7.20
CA ARG A 392 -17.62 42.01 7.02
C ARG A 392 -18.73 42.75 7.79
N ASN A 393 -18.32 43.64 8.67
CA ASN A 393 -19.27 44.43 9.52
C ASN A 393 -20.24 43.55 10.37
N GLY A 394 -19.86 42.30 10.68
CA GLY A 394 -20.69 41.40 11.47
C GLY A 394 -21.59 40.47 10.63
N ASP A 395 -21.59 40.63 9.32
CA ASP A 395 -22.41 39.80 8.38
C ASP A 395 -21.48 38.88 7.54
N ALA A 396 -22.00 37.68 7.24
CA ALA A 396 -21.30 36.69 6.40
C ALA A 396 -21.59 37.04 4.92
N VAL A 397 -20.59 37.59 4.24
CA VAL A 397 -20.66 37.97 2.82
C VAL A 397 -20.09 36.82 1.96
N PRO A 398 -20.85 36.31 0.96
CA PRO A 398 -20.37 35.27 0.08
C PRO A 398 -19.32 35.81 -0.89
N VAL A 399 -18.21 35.10 -1.04
CA VAL A 399 -17.14 35.40 -2.00
C VAL A 399 -16.85 34.13 -2.78
N SER A 400 -16.88 34.23 -4.11
CA SER A 400 -16.52 33.12 -5.00
C SER A 400 -14.99 33.06 -5.15
N ILE A 401 -14.43 31.88 -4.89
CA ILE A 401 -13.01 31.62 -5.02
C ILE A 401 -12.76 30.39 -5.89
N LYS A 402 -11.64 30.36 -6.59
CA LYS A 402 -11.15 29.15 -7.26
C LYS A 402 -10.13 28.47 -6.37
N THR A 403 -10.43 27.23 -6.01
CA THR A 403 -9.59 26.43 -5.12
C THR A 403 -8.66 25.53 -5.92
N GLY A 404 -7.45 25.33 -5.39
CA GLY A 404 -6.42 24.45 -5.91
C GLY A 404 -6.25 23.20 -5.05
N LEU A 405 -4.99 22.90 -4.72
CA LEU A 405 -4.59 21.74 -3.92
C LEU A 405 -5.04 21.87 -2.45
N THR A 406 -5.21 20.72 -1.80
CA THR A 406 -5.56 20.64 -0.38
C THR A 406 -4.66 19.64 0.35
N ASP A 407 -4.33 19.94 1.61
CA ASP A 407 -3.65 19.02 2.53
C ASP A 407 -4.62 18.23 3.44
N GLY A 408 -5.94 18.31 3.15
CA GLY A 408 -6.98 17.71 4.01
C GLY A 408 -7.48 18.66 5.10
N THR A 409 -6.67 19.63 5.56
CA THR A 409 -7.04 20.63 6.59
C THR A 409 -7.22 22.03 5.99
N ARG A 410 -6.40 22.39 5.03
CA ARG A 410 -6.38 23.68 4.33
C ARG A 410 -6.43 23.45 2.82
N THR A 411 -6.94 24.46 2.12
CA THR A 411 -7.00 24.46 0.65
C THR A 411 -6.41 25.73 0.10
N GLU A 412 -5.62 25.60 -0.95
CA GLU A 412 -5.06 26.69 -1.73
C GLU A 412 -6.15 27.49 -2.42
N VAL A 413 -6.05 28.81 -2.39
CA VAL A 413 -6.88 29.75 -3.19
C VAL A 413 -6.04 30.25 -4.36
N ILE A 414 -6.43 29.87 -5.58
CA ILE A 414 -5.74 30.26 -6.82
C ILE A 414 -6.15 31.65 -7.25
N SER A 415 -7.46 31.98 -7.15
CA SER A 415 -7.99 33.29 -7.50
C SER A 415 -9.32 33.53 -6.80
N GLY A 416 -9.66 34.81 -6.57
CA GLY A 416 -10.89 35.27 -5.92
C GLY A 416 -10.64 36.56 -5.13
N ASP A 417 -11.71 37.21 -4.67
CA ASP A 417 -11.65 38.45 -3.87
C ASP A 417 -11.35 38.18 -2.37
N LEU A 418 -10.42 37.27 -2.09
CA LEU A 418 -9.94 36.93 -0.75
C LEU A 418 -8.51 37.42 -0.57
N LYS A 419 -8.25 38.12 0.54
CA LYS A 419 -6.94 38.68 0.87
C LYS A 419 -6.35 37.97 2.11
N ASP A 420 -5.03 38.06 2.23
CA ASP A 420 -4.33 37.70 3.46
C ASP A 420 -4.86 38.50 4.64
N GLY A 421 -5.22 37.84 5.73
CA GLY A 421 -5.81 38.46 6.92
C GLY A 421 -7.34 38.49 6.95
N ASP A 422 -8.05 38.15 5.87
CA ASP A 422 -9.50 38.12 5.85
C ASP A 422 -10.04 37.04 6.81
N GLN A 423 -11.10 37.42 7.56
CA GLN A 423 -11.76 36.49 8.48
C GLN A 423 -12.81 35.65 7.75
N VAL A 424 -12.50 34.36 7.55
CA VAL A 424 -13.38 33.40 6.88
C VAL A 424 -14.25 32.71 7.91
N VAL A 425 -15.54 32.62 7.64
CA VAL A 425 -16.51 31.96 8.54
C VAL A 425 -16.38 30.45 8.41
N VAL A 426 -16.17 29.78 9.54
CA VAL A 426 -16.01 28.32 9.62
C VAL A 426 -17.18 27.63 10.30
N ASP A 427 -17.92 28.36 11.17
CA ASP A 427 -19.08 27.83 11.88
C ASP A 427 -20.01 28.95 12.33
N GLN A 428 -21.26 28.63 12.65
CA GLN A 428 -22.28 29.55 13.19
C GLN A 428 -22.76 29.02 14.54
N GLN A 429 -22.44 29.75 15.61
CA GLN A 429 -22.96 29.44 16.95
C GLN A 429 -24.37 29.96 17.13
N ARG A 430 -25.25 29.18 17.72
CA ARG A 430 -26.56 29.65 18.18
C ARG A 430 -26.35 30.73 19.25
N ALA A 431 -26.94 31.89 19.05
CA ALA A 431 -27.05 32.86 20.13
C ALA A 431 -27.72 32.14 21.33
N LYS A 432 -27.01 32.07 22.48
CA LYS A 432 -27.63 31.65 23.73
C LYS A 432 -28.70 32.67 24.05
N SER A 433 -29.99 32.26 24.00
CA SER A 433 -31.10 33.03 24.51
C SER A 433 -31.03 33.16 26.02
#